data_8b6287a0ea337f3df86f731553f9cbe6
#
_entry.id   8b6287a0ea337f3df86f731553f9cbe6
#
_cell.length_a   1.000
_cell.length_b   1.000
_cell.length_c   1.000
_cell.angle_alpha   90.00
_cell.angle_beta   90.00
_cell.angle_gamma   90.00
#
_symmetry.space_group_name_H-M   'P 1'
#
loop_
_entity.id
_entity.type
_entity.pdbx_description
1 polymer ?
#
loop_
_entity_poly.entity_id
_entity_poly.type
_entity_poly.pdbx_seq_one_letter_code
_entity_poly.pdbx_strand_id
1 'polypeptide(L)'
;WLPLLFLMSCIAMGYAAVVFEATLSGWLFKREAERRMLAGLSQAIVPLGTGYVGLRLLDIAARGQPAALFAFDMFSVLTILELLMVIAAVGMLLGDAQRQKLGNLFRAAMLFMLAGSVYRFDTYLVAFRPGDHWSYFPSVGEILVTLGLVAGEIMAFILIVKQFPILTLERRHVAYHH
;
A
#
# COMPACT_ATOMS: atom_id res chain seq x y z
N TRP A 1 -10.77 18.78 -1.70
CA TRP A 1 -10.77 17.32 -1.55
C TRP A 1 -9.37 16.71 -1.53
N LEU A 2 -8.40 17.26 -2.27
CA LEU A 2 -7.05 16.71 -2.42
C LEU A 2 -6.33 16.41 -1.08
N PRO A 3 -6.29 17.34 -0.09
CA PRO A 3 -5.62 17.06 1.19
C PRO A 3 -6.26 15.91 1.97
N LEU A 4 -7.60 15.79 1.89
CA LEU A 4 -8.33 14.72 2.56
C LEU A 4 -8.04 13.34 1.92
N LEU A 5 -8.08 13.27 0.59
CA LEU A 5 -7.71 12.07 -0.16
C LEU A 5 -6.28 11.64 0.12
N PHE A 6 -5.37 12.62 0.16
CA PHE A 6 -3.97 12.37 0.49
C PHE A 6 -3.81 11.81 1.91
N LEU A 7 -4.47 12.42 2.90
CA LEU A 7 -4.44 11.97 4.29
C LEU A 7 -4.97 10.52 4.41
N MET A 8 -6.13 10.24 3.81
CA MET A 8 -6.71 8.90 3.86
C MET A 8 -5.81 7.86 3.19
N SER A 9 -5.22 8.21 2.03
CA SER A 9 -4.28 7.32 1.36
C SER A 9 -3.01 7.06 2.19
N CYS A 10 -2.49 8.08 2.89
CA CYS A 10 -1.33 7.93 3.77
C CYS A 10 -1.61 7.00 4.95
N ILE A 11 -2.75 7.19 5.62
CA ILE A 11 -3.14 6.35 6.77
C ILE A 11 -3.32 4.90 6.31
N ALA A 12 -4.06 4.69 5.23
CA ALA A 12 -4.31 3.36 4.70
C ALA A 12 -3.02 2.67 4.21
N MET A 13 -2.11 3.40 3.56
CA MET A 13 -0.78 2.88 3.21
C MET A 13 0.05 2.52 4.44
N GLY A 14 -0.02 3.30 5.52
CA GLY A 14 0.67 2.99 6.77
C GLY A 14 0.23 1.63 7.33
N TYR A 15 -1.08 1.39 7.41
CA TYR A 15 -1.61 0.06 7.81
C TYR A 15 -1.19 -1.05 6.85
N ALA A 16 -1.24 -0.79 5.54
CA ALA A 16 -0.84 -1.75 4.52
C ALA A 16 0.66 -2.08 4.61
N ALA A 17 1.52 -1.10 4.87
CA ALA A 17 2.96 -1.29 5.05
C ALA A 17 3.25 -2.20 6.26
N VAL A 18 2.62 -1.95 7.40
CA VAL A 18 2.78 -2.80 8.59
C VAL A 18 2.34 -4.24 8.32
N VAL A 19 1.20 -4.44 7.65
CA VAL A 19 0.73 -5.78 7.26
C VAL A 19 1.70 -6.45 6.29
N PHE A 20 2.21 -5.70 5.31
CA PHE A 20 3.19 -6.18 4.35
C PHE A 20 4.50 -6.61 5.02
N GLU A 21 5.09 -5.75 5.84
CA GLU A 21 6.34 -6.04 6.54
C GLU A 21 6.22 -7.22 7.49
N ALA A 22 5.14 -7.29 8.27
CA ALA A 22 4.91 -8.37 9.22
C ALA A 22 4.71 -9.72 8.50
N THR A 23 3.99 -9.73 7.37
CA THR A 23 3.80 -10.95 6.58
C THR A 23 5.09 -11.39 5.88
N LEU A 24 5.83 -10.44 5.32
CA LEU A 24 7.10 -10.69 4.66
C LEU A 24 8.16 -11.19 5.65
N SER A 25 8.25 -10.54 6.82
CA SER A 25 9.14 -10.94 7.92
C SER A 25 8.84 -12.35 8.42
N GLY A 26 7.54 -12.66 8.63
CA GLY A 26 7.10 -14.00 8.99
C GLY A 26 7.55 -15.06 7.98
N TRP A 27 7.50 -14.73 6.71
CA TRP A 27 7.88 -15.62 5.62
C TRP A 27 9.40 -15.83 5.52
N LEU A 28 10.16 -14.73 5.58
CA LEU A 28 11.63 -14.74 5.49
C LEU A 28 12.28 -15.43 6.70
N PHE A 29 11.75 -15.19 7.90
CA PHE A 29 12.33 -15.72 9.13
C PHE A 29 11.64 -17.01 9.62
N LYS A 30 10.75 -17.61 8.82
CA LYS A 30 9.98 -18.83 9.13
C LYS A 30 9.28 -18.75 10.49
N ARG A 31 8.74 -17.57 10.83
CA ARG A 31 7.99 -17.33 12.06
C ARG A 31 6.50 -17.39 11.79
N GLU A 32 5.76 -17.84 12.79
CA GLU A 32 4.31 -17.71 12.74
C GLU A 32 3.93 -16.24 12.90
N ALA A 33 3.48 -15.63 11.79
CA ALA A 33 2.92 -14.29 11.84
C ALA A 33 1.66 -14.31 12.71
N GLU A 34 1.51 -13.33 13.58
CA GLU A 34 0.35 -13.22 14.48
C GLU A 34 -0.90 -12.84 13.68
N ARG A 35 -1.50 -13.85 13.04
CA ARG A 35 -2.60 -13.72 12.07
C ARG A 35 -3.76 -12.91 12.62
N ARG A 36 -4.06 -13.07 13.92
CA ARG A 36 -5.19 -12.39 14.56
C ARG A 36 -4.97 -10.88 14.64
N MET A 37 -3.75 -10.46 14.97
CA MET A 37 -3.37 -9.05 15.03
C MET A 37 -3.36 -8.43 13.61
N LEU A 38 -2.78 -9.12 12.64
CA LEU A 38 -2.74 -8.66 11.25
C LEU A 38 -4.13 -8.58 10.62
N ALA A 39 -5.01 -9.53 10.91
CA ALA A 39 -6.40 -9.49 10.49
C ALA A 39 -7.15 -8.29 11.11
N GLY A 40 -6.87 -7.95 12.37
CA GLY A 40 -7.41 -6.75 13.02
C GLY A 40 -6.94 -5.46 12.37
N LEU A 41 -5.65 -5.36 12.08
CA LEU A 41 -5.08 -4.20 11.35
C LEU A 41 -5.68 -4.06 9.95
N SER A 42 -5.83 -5.19 9.25
CA SER A 42 -6.42 -5.18 7.90
C SER A 42 -7.89 -4.78 7.91
N GLN A 43 -8.60 -4.95 9.02
CA GLN A 43 -9.98 -4.49 9.17
C GLN A 43 -10.09 -2.97 9.09
N ALA A 44 -9.07 -2.21 9.53
CA ALA A 44 -9.04 -0.75 9.42
C ALA A 44 -8.83 -0.29 7.98
N ILE A 45 -8.18 -1.09 7.14
CA ILE A 45 -7.94 -0.77 5.73
C ILE A 45 -9.27 -0.73 4.94
N VAL A 46 -10.23 -1.59 5.29
CA VAL A 46 -11.51 -1.70 4.57
C VAL A 46 -12.30 -0.39 4.58
N PRO A 47 -12.65 0.23 5.74
CA PRO A 47 -13.38 1.48 5.75
C PRO A 47 -12.58 2.65 5.16
N LEU A 48 -11.26 2.68 5.37
CA LEU A 48 -10.39 3.70 4.79
C LEU A 48 -10.34 3.60 3.26
N GLY A 49 -10.17 2.39 2.72
CA GLY A 49 -10.16 2.15 1.28
C GLY A 49 -11.52 2.41 0.62
N THR A 50 -12.61 1.98 1.26
CA THR A 50 -13.97 2.25 0.76
C THR A 50 -14.28 3.74 0.78
N GLY A 51 -13.94 4.44 1.86
CA GLY A 51 -14.09 5.88 1.97
C GLY A 51 -13.24 6.63 0.95
N TYR A 52 -12.01 6.18 0.72
CA TYR A 52 -11.14 6.74 -0.31
C TYR A 52 -11.75 6.63 -1.72
N VAL A 53 -12.22 5.43 -2.10
CA VAL A 53 -12.89 5.20 -3.39
C VAL A 53 -14.12 6.09 -3.52
N GLY A 54 -14.96 6.16 -2.47
CA GLY A 54 -16.15 7.00 -2.45
C GLY A 54 -15.83 8.48 -2.66
N LEU A 55 -14.86 9.01 -1.92
CA LEU A 55 -14.41 10.40 -2.05
C LEU A 55 -13.78 10.69 -3.42
N ARG A 56 -13.01 9.75 -3.96
CA ARG A 56 -12.40 9.89 -5.28
C ARG A 56 -13.46 9.96 -6.38
N LEU A 57 -14.47 9.10 -6.32
CA LEU A 57 -15.59 9.12 -7.26
C LEU A 57 -16.42 10.39 -7.12
N LEU A 58 -16.66 10.87 -5.90
CA LEU A 58 -17.33 12.14 -5.65
C LEU A 58 -16.55 13.34 -6.20
N ASP A 59 -15.22 13.36 -6.04
CA ASP A 59 -14.36 14.42 -6.61
C ASP A 59 -14.46 14.46 -8.14
N ILE A 60 -14.41 13.30 -8.79
CA ILE A 60 -14.55 13.17 -10.25
C ILE A 60 -15.94 13.65 -10.71
N ALA A 61 -17.00 13.25 -10.00
CA ALA A 61 -18.36 13.66 -10.32
C ALA A 61 -18.56 15.17 -10.09
N ALA A 62 -18.03 15.73 -9.01
CA ALA A 62 -18.15 17.15 -8.67
C ALA A 62 -17.42 18.06 -9.67
N ARG A 63 -16.38 17.59 -10.30
CA ARG A 63 -15.67 18.32 -11.38
C ARG A 63 -16.44 18.31 -12.70
N GLY A 64 -17.57 17.60 -12.79
CA GLY A 64 -18.42 17.56 -13.97
C GLY A 64 -17.79 16.89 -15.20
N GLN A 65 -16.73 16.14 -15.02
CA GLN A 65 -15.98 15.51 -16.11
C GLN A 65 -15.88 13.97 -15.96
N PRO A 66 -16.99 13.24 -15.77
CA PRO A 66 -16.94 11.77 -15.73
C PRO A 66 -16.47 11.18 -17.08
N ALA A 67 -16.69 11.90 -18.18
CA ALA A 67 -16.19 11.52 -19.50
C ALA A 67 -14.65 11.55 -19.61
N ALA A 68 -13.96 12.32 -18.76
CA ALA A 68 -12.50 12.36 -18.74
C ALA A 68 -11.88 11.02 -18.31
N LEU A 69 -12.59 10.19 -17.54
CA LEU A 69 -12.15 8.83 -17.23
C LEU A 69 -12.07 7.92 -18.46
N PHE A 70 -12.85 8.22 -19.49
CA PHE A 70 -12.91 7.46 -20.75
C PHE A 70 -12.10 8.10 -21.88
N ALA A 71 -11.36 9.17 -21.59
CA ALA A 71 -10.53 9.86 -22.57
C ALA A 71 -9.29 9.07 -22.99
N PHE A 72 -8.96 7.96 -22.28
CA PHE A 72 -7.77 7.13 -22.47
C PHE A 72 -6.44 7.89 -22.45
N ASP A 73 -6.45 9.06 -21.78
CA ASP A 73 -5.24 9.79 -21.46
C ASP A 73 -4.45 9.06 -20.36
N MET A 74 -3.16 9.35 -20.27
CA MET A 74 -2.29 8.76 -19.22
C MET A 74 -2.86 8.98 -17.82
N PHE A 75 -3.45 10.14 -17.55
CA PHE A 75 -4.14 10.46 -16.30
C PHE A 75 -5.33 9.53 -16.05
N SER A 76 -6.20 9.32 -17.04
CA SER A 76 -7.37 8.45 -16.93
C SER A 76 -6.97 7.01 -16.65
N VAL A 77 -5.96 6.51 -17.36
CA VAL A 77 -5.45 5.14 -17.20
C VAL A 77 -4.89 4.93 -15.80
N LEU A 78 -4.08 5.87 -15.29
CA LEU A 78 -3.52 5.80 -13.95
C LEU A 78 -4.59 5.86 -12.87
N THR A 79 -5.58 6.74 -13.01
CA THR A 79 -6.72 6.85 -12.08
C THR A 79 -7.56 5.58 -12.06
N ILE A 80 -7.86 4.99 -13.22
CA ILE A 80 -8.61 3.73 -13.30
C ILE A 80 -7.80 2.59 -12.66
N LEU A 81 -6.51 2.50 -12.98
CA LEU A 81 -5.62 1.48 -12.42
C LEU A 81 -5.55 1.59 -10.88
N GLU A 82 -5.39 2.79 -10.36
CA GLU A 82 -5.42 3.09 -8.93
C GLU A 82 -6.71 2.60 -8.28
N LEU A 83 -7.87 3.02 -8.80
CA LEU A 83 -9.18 2.63 -8.27
C LEU A 83 -9.40 1.12 -8.30
N LEU A 84 -9.03 0.46 -9.40
CA LEU A 84 -9.13 -0.99 -9.52
C LEU A 84 -8.27 -1.72 -8.49
N MET A 85 -7.04 -1.25 -8.24
CA MET A 85 -6.17 -1.83 -7.22
C MET A 85 -6.74 -1.66 -5.81
N VAL A 86 -7.28 -0.47 -5.47
CA VAL A 86 -7.90 -0.24 -4.17
C VAL A 86 -9.16 -1.11 -3.99
N ILE A 87 -10.04 -1.15 -5.00
CA ILE A 87 -11.25 -1.98 -4.98
C ILE A 87 -10.90 -3.46 -4.83
N ALA A 88 -9.90 -3.95 -5.58
CA ALA A 88 -9.44 -5.33 -5.47
C ALA A 88 -8.86 -5.63 -4.07
N ALA A 89 -8.06 -4.73 -3.51
CA ALA A 89 -7.49 -4.88 -2.17
C ALA A 89 -8.59 -4.91 -1.10
N VAL A 90 -9.55 -3.97 -1.15
CA VAL A 90 -10.71 -3.94 -0.25
C VAL A 90 -11.55 -5.21 -0.41
N GLY A 91 -11.84 -5.63 -1.64
CA GLY A 91 -12.61 -6.84 -1.94
C GLY A 91 -11.97 -8.10 -1.34
N MET A 92 -10.63 -8.20 -1.38
CA MET A 92 -9.90 -9.31 -0.74
C MET A 92 -10.02 -9.31 0.78
N LEU A 93 -10.29 -8.16 1.40
CA LEU A 93 -10.35 -7.98 2.84
C LEU A 93 -11.78 -7.92 3.41
N LEU A 94 -12.83 -7.98 2.58
CA LEU A 94 -14.22 -7.91 3.05
C LEU A 94 -14.64 -9.11 3.89
N GLY A 95 -14.17 -10.31 3.56
CA GLY A 95 -14.54 -11.55 4.26
C GLY A 95 -13.61 -11.86 5.43
N ASP A 96 -14.14 -12.16 6.62
CA ASP A 96 -13.35 -12.55 7.80
C ASP A 96 -12.48 -13.79 7.54
N ALA A 97 -13.02 -14.78 6.86
CA ALA A 97 -12.27 -15.98 6.47
C ALA A 97 -11.13 -15.68 5.51
N GLN A 98 -11.27 -14.66 4.67
CA GLN A 98 -10.24 -14.24 3.72
C GLN A 98 -9.14 -13.44 4.39
N ARG A 99 -9.48 -12.62 5.39
CA ARG A 99 -8.51 -11.86 6.20
C ARG A 99 -7.59 -12.75 7.04
N GLN A 100 -8.01 -13.96 7.39
CA GLN A 100 -7.17 -14.90 8.12
C GLN A 100 -6.14 -15.63 7.25
N LYS A 101 -6.25 -15.53 5.92
CA LYS A 101 -5.29 -16.11 4.99
C LYS A 101 -4.12 -15.16 4.78
N LEU A 102 -2.94 -15.53 5.25
CA LEU A 102 -1.72 -14.72 5.17
C LEU A 102 -1.40 -14.26 3.74
N GLY A 103 -1.62 -15.13 2.75
CA GLY A 103 -1.41 -14.79 1.35
C GLY A 103 -2.39 -13.73 0.81
N ASN A 104 -3.62 -13.65 1.35
CA ASN A 104 -4.57 -12.60 0.98
C ASN A 104 -4.20 -11.27 1.64
N LEU A 105 -3.78 -11.31 2.90
CA LEU A 105 -3.28 -10.13 3.62
C LEU A 105 -2.09 -9.51 2.88
N PHE A 106 -1.11 -10.33 2.49
CA PHE A 106 0.06 -9.88 1.76
C PHE A 106 -0.32 -9.25 0.40
N ARG A 107 -1.16 -9.93 -0.38
CA ARG A 107 -1.60 -9.43 -1.70
C ARG A 107 -2.40 -8.15 -1.59
N ALA A 108 -3.33 -8.07 -0.65
CA ALA A 108 -4.13 -6.86 -0.43
C ALA A 108 -3.26 -5.68 0.04
N ALA A 109 -2.33 -5.91 0.96
CA ALA A 109 -1.38 -4.90 1.40
C ALA A 109 -0.50 -4.40 0.25
N MET A 110 0.03 -5.30 -0.56
CA MET A 110 0.83 -4.97 -1.74
C MET A 110 0.04 -4.14 -2.77
N LEU A 111 -1.20 -4.56 -3.07
CA LEU A 111 -2.08 -3.80 -3.98
C LEU A 111 -2.36 -2.40 -3.45
N PHE A 112 -2.60 -2.26 -2.14
CA PHE A 112 -2.88 -0.96 -1.53
C PHE A 112 -1.66 -0.03 -1.56
N MET A 113 -0.47 -0.56 -1.30
CA MET A 113 0.79 0.19 -1.40
C MET A 113 1.06 0.65 -2.84
N LEU A 114 0.85 -0.24 -3.82
CA LEU A 114 0.99 0.09 -5.24
C LEU A 114 -0.02 1.17 -5.66
N ALA A 115 -1.30 1.03 -5.27
CA ALA A 115 -2.34 2.01 -5.56
C ALA A 115 -1.98 3.39 -5.00
N GLY A 116 -1.53 3.46 -3.74
CA GLY A 116 -1.08 4.70 -3.14
C GLY A 116 0.16 5.30 -3.80
N SER A 117 1.05 4.49 -4.33
CA SER A 117 2.20 4.95 -5.12
C SER A 117 1.77 5.52 -6.46
N VAL A 118 0.84 4.86 -7.16
CA VAL A 118 0.26 5.34 -8.42
C VAL A 118 -0.48 6.66 -8.20
N TYR A 119 -1.27 6.78 -7.12
CA TYR A 119 -1.94 8.03 -6.77
C TYR A 119 -0.98 9.20 -6.58
N ARG A 120 0.16 8.97 -5.91
CA ARG A 120 1.19 10.01 -5.74
C ARG A 120 1.85 10.37 -7.05
N PHE A 121 2.18 9.37 -7.85
CA PHE A 121 2.74 9.57 -9.17
C PHE A 121 1.80 10.39 -10.05
N ASP A 122 0.53 10.04 -10.10
CA ASP A 122 -0.49 10.75 -10.85
C ASP A 122 -0.64 12.20 -10.37
N THR A 123 -0.79 12.41 -9.07
CA THR A 123 -1.03 13.73 -8.50
C THR A 123 0.15 14.67 -8.65
N TYR A 124 1.39 14.19 -8.45
CA TYR A 124 2.57 15.05 -8.39
C TYR A 124 3.34 15.15 -9.70
N LEU A 125 3.29 14.12 -10.54
CA LEU A 125 4.07 14.08 -11.77
C LEU A 125 3.24 14.32 -13.01
N VAL A 126 2.01 13.82 -13.07
CA VAL A 126 1.16 13.92 -14.26
C VAL A 126 0.20 15.10 -14.16
N ALA A 127 -0.48 15.27 -13.01
CA ALA A 127 -1.48 16.32 -12.82
C ALA A 127 -0.88 17.70 -12.53
N PHE A 128 0.37 17.76 -12.05
CA PHE A 128 1.03 19.02 -11.75
C PHE A 128 1.54 19.68 -13.03
N ARG A 129 0.84 20.70 -13.50
CA ARG A 129 1.18 21.49 -14.70
C ARG A 129 1.36 22.96 -14.34
N PRO A 130 2.55 23.42 -14.01
CA PRO A 130 2.81 24.83 -13.67
C PRO A 130 2.76 25.80 -14.85
N GLY A 131 2.62 25.32 -16.10
CA GLY A 131 2.54 26.14 -17.33
C GLY A 131 2.08 25.34 -18.56
N ASP A 132 1.68 26.07 -19.61
CA ASP A 132 0.99 25.53 -20.80
C ASP A 132 1.79 24.50 -21.65
N HIS A 133 3.09 24.39 -21.44
CA HIS A 133 3.96 23.43 -22.16
C HIS A 133 4.76 22.54 -21.21
N TRP A 134 4.32 22.43 -19.94
CA TRP A 134 5.02 21.61 -18.98
C TRP A 134 4.61 20.14 -19.11
N SER A 135 5.55 19.31 -19.49
CA SER A 135 5.45 17.86 -19.36
C SER A 135 6.69 17.37 -18.61
N TYR A 136 6.50 16.75 -17.46
CA TYR A 136 7.58 16.15 -16.70
C TYR A 136 7.35 14.66 -16.57
N PHE A 137 8.36 13.89 -16.91
CA PHE A 137 8.44 12.48 -16.61
C PHE A 137 9.80 12.21 -15.96
N PRO A 138 9.84 11.45 -14.84
CA PRO A 138 11.10 11.20 -14.14
C PRO A 138 12.15 10.60 -15.07
N SER A 139 13.34 11.14 -15.01
CA SER A 139 14.49 10.58 -15.73
C SER A 139 14.87 9.21 -15.16
N VAL A 140 15.54 8.40 -15.95
CA VAL A 140 16.04 7.09 -15.50
C VAL A 140 16.90 7.23 -14.24
N GLY A 141 17.69 8.32 -14.12
CA GLY A 141 18.51 8.60 -12.93
C GLY A 141 17.67 8.82 -11.68
N GLU A 142 16.56 9.56 -11.78
CA GLU A 142 15.66 9.82 -10.65
C GLU A 142 14.94 8.55 -10.18
N ILE A 143 14.52 7.71 -11.13
CA ILE A 143 13.94 6.39 -10.82
C ILE A 143 14.97 5.51 -10.11
N LEU A 144 16.22 5.49 -10.59
CA LEU A 144 17.30 4.72 -9.98
C LEU A 144 17.65 5.21 -8.57
N VAL A 145 17.62 6.53 -8.33
CA VAL A 145 17.80 7.08 -6.97
C VAL A 145 16.70 6.62 -6.04
N THR A 146 15.44 6.67 -6.48
CA THR A 146 14.29 6.20 -5.69
C THR A 146 14.41 4.71 -5.36
N LEU A 147 14.75 3.88 -6.35
CA LEU A 147 14.97 2.45 -6.15
C LEU A 147 16.16 2.18 -5.21
N GLY A 148 17.23 2.98 -5.33
CA GLY A 148 18.40 2.89 -4.46
C GLY A 148 18.07 3.22 -3.00
N LEU A 149 17.24 4.23 -2.75
CA LEU A 149 16.78 4.56 -1.40
C LEU A 149 15.94 3.43 -0.79
N VAL A 150 14.97 2.90 -1.53
CA VAL A 150 14.15 1.75 -1.08
C VAL A 150 15.02 0.52 -0.79
N ALA A 151 15.98 0.22 -1.67
CA ALA A 151 16.91 -0.89 -1.45
C ALA A 151 17.79 -0.65 -0.19
N GLY A 152 18.22 0.60 0.02
CA GLY A 152 18.96 1.02 1.21
C GLY A 152 18.16 0.84 2.50
N GLU A 153 16.89 1.20 2.50
CA GLU A 153 15.97 1.00 3.63
C GLU A 153 15.79 -0.48 3.97
N ILE A 154 15.57 -1.33 2.95
CA ILE A 154 15.46 -2.77 3.13
C ILE A 154 16.75 -3.34 3.70
N MET A 155 17.90 -2.92 3.19
CA MET A 155 19.21 -3.38 3.68
C MET A 155 19.45 -2.93 5.12
N ALA A 156 19.14 -1.67 5.47
CA ALA A 156 19.22 -1.16 6.82
C ALA A 156 18.33 -1.94 7.78
N PHE A 157 17.08 -2.22 7.38
CA PHE A 157 16.15 -3.06 8.15
C PHE A 157 16.74 -4.45 8.43
N ILE A 158 17.26 -5.12 7.40
CA ILE A 158 17.88 -6.46 7.55
C ILE A 158 19.08 -6.41 8.50
N LEU A 159 19.93 -5.38 8.41
CA LEU A 159 21.09 -5.22 9.29
C LEU A 159 20.64 -5.00 10.74
N ILE A 160 19.65 -4.13 10.97
CA ILE A 160 19.13 -3.85 12.31
C ILE A 160 18.53 -5.11 12.94
N VAL A 161 17.70 -5.84 12.18
CA VAL A 161 17.09 -7.10 12.68
C VAL A 161 18.12 -8.17 12.98
N LYS A 162 19.24 -8.21 12.25
CA LYS A 162 20.33 -9.17 12.50
C LYS A 162 21.22 -8.78 13.70
N GLN A 163 21.46 -7.50 13.91
CA GLN A 163 22.34 -7.02 14.97
C GLN A 163 21.63 -6.89 16.32
N PHE A 164 20.36 -6.53 16.31
CA PHE A 164 19.57 -6.34 17.52
C PHE A 164 18.60 -7.52 17.70
N PRO A 165 18.44 -8.06 18.93
CA PRO A 165 17.48 -9.13 19.22
C PRO A 165 16.05 -8.58 19.29
N ILE A 166 15.63 -7.84 18.25
CA ILE A 166 14.31 -7.23 18.16
C ILE A 166 13.23 -8.31 18.03
N LEU A 167 13.60 -9.43 17.42
CA LEU A 167 12.72 -10.58 17.31
C LEU A 167 12.98 -11.49 18.51
N THR A 168 12.12 -11.42 19.52
CA THR A 168 12.13 -12.38 20.64
C THR A 168 12.04 -13.79 20.10
N LEU A 169 13.10 -14.56 20.34
CA LEU A 169 13.08 -16.01 20.15
C LEU A 169 12.14 -16.56 21.22
N GLU A 170 10.97 -17.00 20.82
CA GLU A 170 10.12 -17.82 21.66
C GLU A 170 10.94 -19.08 22.03
N ARG A 171 11.51 -19.08 23.23
CA ARG A 171 12.17 -20.27 23.77
C ARG A 171 11.09 -21.35 23.81
N ARG A 172 11.17 -22.35 22.93
CA ARG A 172 10.49 -23.62 23.13
C ARG A 172 10.88 -24.08 24.53
N HIS A 173 9.96 -24.00 25.48
CA HIS A 173 10.05 -24.80 26.69
C HIS A 173 9.99 -26.25 26.25
N VAL A 174 11.17 -26.84 26.05
CA VAL A 174 11.31 -28.30 26.05
C VAL A 174 11.02 -28.70 27.49
N ALA A 175 9.78 -29.09 27.74
CA ALA A 175 9.41 -29.76 28.98
C ALA A 175 10.15 -31.09 28.98
N TYR A 176 11.21 -31.15 29.76
CA TYR A 176 11.80 -32.44 30.20
C TYR A 176 10.79 -33.04 31.16
N HIS A 177 10.01 -33.97 30.68
CA HIS A 177 9.33 -34.95 31.53
C HIS A 177 10.40 -35.94 32.01
N HIS A 178 10.74 -35.84 33.30
CA HIS A 178 11.31 -36.93 34.07
C HIS A 178 10.17 -37.79 34.63
#